data_30b210173a4c8f697b07ac97aaeaf0e7
#
_entry.id   30b210173a4c8f697b07ac97aaeaf0e7
#
_cell.length_a   1.000
_cell.length_b   1.000
_cell.length_c   1.000
_cell.angle_alpha   90.00
_cell.angle_beta   90.00
_cell.angle_gamma   90.00
#
_symmetry.space_group_name_H-M   'P 1'
#
loop_
_entity.id
_entity.type
_entity.pdbx_description
1 polymer ?
#
loop_
_entity_poly.entity_id
_entity_poly.type
_entity_poly.pdbx_seq_one_letter_code
_entity_poly.pdbx_strand_id
1 'polypeptide(L)'
;KLNTLPPKLLIINDISGVGRCSMSVSLPVVSACKVQGIPVPTSVFSNHTGFPTHLKIDLTGQLKDYFAALNTLSMNWDGIYCGYLGAKEQLHAISHYYDSLTEKPLFIIAYLCTIFNTFTVQSTF
;
A
#
# COMPACT_ATOMS: atom_id res chain seq x y z
N LYS A 1 24.87 11.56 18.93
CA LYS A 1 23.76 10.65 18.57
C LYS A 1 23.05 11.26 17.39
N LEU A 2 23.22 10.72 16.19
CA LEU A 2 22.38 11.03 15.05
C LEU A 2 20.95 10.57 15.39
N ASN A 3 20.08 11.55 15.66
CA ASN A 3 18.65 11.30 15.89
C ASN A 3 18.00 11.13 14.50
N THR A 4 18.30 10.01 13.84
CA THR A 4 17.69 9.67 12.57
C THR A 4 16.29 9.19 12.84
N LEU A 5 15.30 9.90 12.32
CA LEU A 5 13.92 9.43 12.30
C LEU A 5 13.86 8.09 11.56
N PRO A 6 12.97 7.18 11.97
CA PRO A 6 12.81 5.90 11.28
C PRO A 6 12.44 6.14 9.80
N PRO A 7 12.94 5.31 8.88
CA PRO A 7 12.51 5.34 7.48
C PRO A 7 10.99 5.21 7.37
N LYS A 8 10.38 5.87 6.37
CA LYS A 8 8.95 5.89 6.13
C LYS A 8 8.61 5.07 4.90
N LEU A 9 7.84 4.02 5.09
CA LEU A 9 7.35 3.16 4.03
C LEU A 9 5.85 3.37 3.83
N LEU A 10 5.46 3.89 2.66
CA LEU A 10 4.05 3.96 2.27
C LEU A 10 3.58 2.56 1.89
N ILE A 11 2.55 2.06 2.58
CA ILE A 11 2.02 0.70 2.36
C ILE A 11 0.65 0.81 1.72
N ILE A 12 0.56 0.51 0.43
CA ILE A 12 -0.67 0.54 -0.35
C ILE A 12 -1.18 -0.90 -0.45
N ASN A 13 -2.20 -1.23 0.31
CA ASN A 13 -2.72 -2.61 0.39
C ASN A 13 -4.15 -2.62 0.97
N ASP A 14 -4.82 -3.77 0.91
CA ASP A 14 -6.08 -3.96 1.62
C ASP A 14 -5.86 -4.16 3.12
N ILE A 15 -6.93 -3.95 3.88
CA ILE A 15 -7.01 -4.31 5.29
C ILE A 15 -7.99 -5.48 5.43
N SER A 16 -7.51 -6.61 5.92
CA SER A 16 -8.36 -7.76 6.25
C SER A 16 -8.46 -7.93 7.76
N GLY A 17 -9.68 -8.06 8.26
CA GLY A 17 -9.96 -8.24 9.69
C GLY A 17 -9.49 -9.60 10.18
N VAL A 18 -10.28 -10.65 9.92
CA VAL A 18 -9.88 -12.01 10.27
C VAL A 18 -9.00 -12.61 9.20
N GLY A 19 -7.78 -12.98 9.57
CA GLY A 19 -6.77 -13.54 8.68
C GLY A 19 -5.39 -12.94 8.93
N ARG A 20 -4.35 -13.63 8.51
CA ARG A 20 -2.95 -13.19 8.64
C ARG A 20 -2.43 -12.78 7.27
N CYS A 21 -2.90 -11.65 6.76
CA CYS A 21 -2.58 -11.19 5.40
C CYS A 21 -2.63 -9.68 5.30
N SER A 22 -2.16 -9.17 4.17
CA SER A 22 -2.29 -7.78 3.77
C SER A 22 -1.71 -6.79 4.78
N MET A 23 -2.36 -5.68 5.01
CA MET A 23 -1.86 -4.62 5.89
C MET A 23 -1.77 -5.04 7.36
N SER A 24 -2.64 -5.97 7.79
CA SER A 24 -2.62 -6.53 9.15
C SER A 24 -1.31 -7.27 9.47
N VAL A 25 -0.59 -7.76 8.45
CA VAL A 25 0.73 -8.36 8.56
C VAL A 25 1.84 -7.36 8.25
N SER A 26 1.68 -6.55 7.20
CA SER A 26 2.73 -5.63 6.75
C SER A 26 3.10 -4.61 7.82
N LEU A 27 2.12 -4.02 8.49
CA LEU A 27 2.35 -2.99 9.51
C LEU A 27 3.19 -3.49 10.69
N PRO A 28 2.86 -4.61 11.37
CA PRO A 28 3.68 -5.10 12.46
C PRO A 28 5.07 -5.57 12.00
N VAL A 29 5.19 -6.15 10.79
CA VAL A 29 6.49 -6.59 10.26
C VAL A 29 7.42 -5.40 10.03
N VAL A 30 6.96 -4.35 9.33
CA VAL A 30 7.82 -3.18 9.08
C VAL A 30 8.14 -2.44 10.37
N SER A 31 7.22 -2.41 11.33
CA SER A 31 7.46 -1.83 12.65
C SER A 31 8.56 -2.57 13.40
N ALA A 32 8.55 -3.92 13.35
CA ALA A 32 9.61 -4.75 13.93
C ALA A 32 10.98 -4.50 13.27
N CYS A 33 10.99 -4.12 11.98
CA CYS A 33 12.18 -3.69 11.25
C CYS A 33 12.60 -2.24 11.53
N LYS A 34 11.99 -1.56 12.50
CA LYS A 34 12.23 -0.14 12.84
C LYS A 34 11.93 0.81 11.67
N VAL A 35 10.96 0.48 10.85
CA VAL A 35 10.43 1.29 9.76
C VAL A 35 9.03 1.78 10.15
N GLN A 36 8.75 3.04 9.88
CA GLN A 36 7.41 3.59 10.06
C GLN A 36 6.55 3.23 8.84
N GLY A 37 5.62 2.30 9.02
CA GLY A 37 4.61 1.98 8.01
C GLY A 37 3.50 3.04 8.00
N ILE A 38 3.23 3.60 6.81
CA ILE A 38 2.13 4.55 6.60
C ILE A 38 1.07 3.85 5.73
N PRO A 39 -0.10 3.51 6.29
CA PRO A 39 -1.12 2.77 5.57
C PRO A 39 -1.85 3.62 4.54
N VAL A 40 -2.05 3.07 3.33
CA VAL A 40 -2.96 3.57 2.30
C VAL A 40 -3.90 2.43 1.90
N PRO A 41 -5.10 2.36 2.48
CA PRO A 41 -6.01 1.24 2.25
C PRO A 41 -6.64 1.30 0.86
N THR A 42 -6.59 0.19 0.13
CA THR A 42 -7.28 0.02 -1.17
C THR A 42 -8.67 -0.56 -1.02
N SER A 43 -8.86 -1.39 -0.01
CA SER A 43 -10.13 -2.02 0.35
C SER A 43 -10.10 -2.43 1.82
N VAL A 44 -11.26 -2.58 2.43
CA VAL A 44 -11.39 -3.18 3.76
C VAL A 44 -12.22 -4.45 3.64
N PHE A 45 -11.68 -5.57 4.11
CA PHE A 45 -12.37 -6.85 4.16
C PHE A 45 -12.67 -7.23 5.60
N SER A 46 -13.86 -7.82 5.84
CA SER A 46 -14.20 -8.39 7.17
C SER A 46 -13.26 -9.52 7.55
N ASN A 47 -12.81 -10.29 6.55
CA ASN A 47 -11.95 -11.46 6.71
C ASN A 47 -11.26 -11.78 5.38
N HIS A 48 -10.25 -12.64 5.45
CA HIS A 48 -9.53 -13.14 4.29
C HIS A 48 -10.47 -13.77 3.25
N THR A 49 -10.23 -13.51 1.97
CA THR A 49 -11.07 -14.00 0.86
C THR A 49 -11.05 -15.51 0.67
N GLY A 50 -10.18 -16.24 1.36
CA GLY A 50 -10.18 -17.71 1.43
C GLY A 50 -11.32 -18.30 2.28
N PHE A 51 -12.03 -17.49 3.07
CA PHE A 51 -13.25 -17.92 3.74
C PHE A 51 -14.42 -17.93 2.75
N PRO A 52 -15.46 -18.75 3.00
CA PRO A 52 -16.60 -18.89 2.08
C PRO A 52 -17.35 -17.58 1.79
N THR A 53 -17.39 -16.67 2.74
CA THR A 53 -18.04 -15.36 2.63
C THR A 53 -17.21 -14.28 3.27
N HIS A 54 -17.28 -13.07 2.73
CA HIS A 54 -16.64 -11.88 3.28
C HIS A 54 -17.39 -10.62 2.86
N LEU A 55 -17.32 -9.59 3.69
CA LEU A 55 -17.70 -8.23 3.30
C LEU A 55 -16.49 -7.53 2.70
N LYS A 56 -16.69 -6.80 1.62
CA LYS A 56 -15.68 -5.91 1.02
C LYS A 56 -16.21 -4.49 0.97
N ILE A 57 -15.43 -3.55 1.45
CA ILE A 57 -15.60 -2.11 1.25
C ILE A 57 -14.50 -1.67 0.28
N ASP A 58 -14.89 -1.24 -0.90
CA ASP A 58 -13.95 -0.76 -1.92
C ASP A 58 -13.65 0.73 -1.70
N LEU A 59 -12.37 1.10 -1.73
CA LEU A 59 -11.91 2.47 -1.50
C LEU A 59 -11.33 3.11 -2.77
N THR A 60 -11.61 2.55 -3.95
CA THR A 60 -11.10 3.07 -5.23
C THR A 60 -11.45 4.54 -5.43
N GLY A 61 -12.70 4.92 -5.15
CA GLY A 61 -13.17 6.30 -5.32
C GLY A 61 -12.50 7.32 -4.37
N GLN A 62 -11.95 6.86 -3.26
CA GLN A 62 -11.34 7.71 -2.22
C GLN A 62 -9.83 7.86 -2.38
N LEU A 63 -9.16 7.00 -3.16
CA LEU A 63 -7.69 6.99 -3.24
C LEU A 63 -7.10 8.30 -3.74
N LYS A 64 -7.73 8.93 -4.73
CA LYS A 64 -7.28 10.21 -5.28
C LYS A 64 -7.24 11.29 -4.21
N ASP A 65 -8.32 11.41 -3.43
CA ASP A 65 -8.43 12.41 -2.37
C ASP A 65 -7.50 12.07 -1.20
N TYR A 66 -7.31 10.78 -0.93
CA TYR A 66 -6.34 10.31 0.07
C TYR A 66 -4.92 10.75 -0.28
N PHE A 67 -4.48 10.53 -1.52
CA PHE A 67 -3.16 10.97 -1.98
C PHE A 67 -3.03 12.50 -2.02
N ALA A 68 -4.08 13.20 -2.40
CA ALA A 68 -4.09 14.67 -2.35
C ALA A 68 -3.89 15.17 -0.93
N ALA A 69 -4.54 14.56 0.07
CA ALA A 69 -4.35 14.89 1.48
C ALA A 69 -2.91 14.59 1.94
N LEU A 70 -2.32 13.46 1.54
CA LEU A 70 -0.90 13.16 1.86
C LEU A 70 0.06 14.20 1.28
N ASN A 71 -0.20 14.70 0.07
CA ASN A 71 0.63 15.73 -0.55
C ASN A 71 0.63 17.06 0.23
N THR A 72 -0.42 17.36 0.98
CA THR A 72 -0.46 18.58 1.83
C THR A 72 0.53 18.52 2.99
N LEU A 73 1.01 17.33 3.36
CA LEU A 73 1.91 17.14 4.49
C LEU A 73 3.38 17.44 4.15
N SER A 74 3.70 17.64 2.85
CA SER A 74 5.08 17.88 2.38
C SER A 74 6.09 16.87 2.91
N MET A 75 5.71 15.59 2.94
CA MET A 75 6.53 14.50 3.46
C MET A 75 7.20 13.76 2.31
N ASN A 76 8.43 13.30 2.55
CA ASN A 76 9.14 12.39 1.67
C ASN A 76 8.99 10.94 2.16
N TRP A 77 8.94 10.01 1.24
CA TRP A 77 8.88 8.59 1.49
C TRP A 77 10.21 7.94 1.14
N ASP A 78 10.70 7.06 2.00
CA ASP A 78 11.91 6.26 1.71
C ASP A 78 11.59 5.08 0.81
N GLY A 79 10.34 4.61 0.84
CA GLY A 79 9.85 3.55 -0.04
C GLY A 79 8.34 3.54 -0.17
N ILE A 80 7.87 2.87 -1.22
CA ILE A 80 6.45 2.55 -1.44
C ILE A 80 6.35 1.06 -1.69
N TYR A 81 5.53 0.39 -0.91
CA TYR A 81 5.16 -1.00 -1.10
C TYR A 81 3.70 -1.08 -1.53
N CYS A 82 3.44 -1.71 -2.66
CA CYS A 82 2.10 -1.91 -3.20
C CYS A 82 1.76 -3.39 -3.21
N GLY A 83 0.72 -3.76 -2.49
CA GLY A 83 0.15 -5.11 -2.43
C GLY A 83 -1.09 -5.26 -3.29
N TYR A 84 -2.20 -5.70 -2.67
CA TYR A 84 -3.45 -5.95 -3.37
C TYR A 84 -4.07 -4.69 -3.96
N LEU A 85 -4.42 -4.78 -5.24
CA LEU A 85 -5.22 -3.79 -5.97
C LEU A 85 -6.50 -4.46 -6.47
N GLY A 86 -7.64 -3.88 -6.09
CA GLY A 86 -8.96 -4.39 -6.45
C GLY A 86 -9.51 -3.90 -7.78
N ALA A 87 -8.88 -2.87 -8.38
CA ALA A 87 -9.33 -2.25 -9.63
C ALA A 87 -8.17 -1.58 -10.38
N LYS A 88 -8.29 -1.45 -11.69
CA LYS A 88 -7.29 -0.75 -12.53
C LYS A 88 -7.17 0.74 -12.19
N GLU A 89 -8.27 1.34 -11.80
CA GLU A 89 -8.34 2.74 -11.40
C GLU A 89 -7.46 3.04 -10.19
N GLN A 90 -7.28 2.06 -9.30
CA GLN A 90 -6.34 2.16 -8.17
C GLN A 90 -4.90 2.27 -8.67
N LEU A 91 -4.52 1.48 -9.67
CA LEU A 91 -3.19 1.56 -10.28
C LEU A 91 -2.96 2.94 -10.92
N HIS A 92 -3.96 3.48 -11.62
CA HIS A 92 -3.86 4.81 -12.22
C HIS A 92 -3.69 5.90 -11.15
N ALA A 93 -4.44 5.83 -10.04
CA ALA A 93 -4.31 6.77 -8.94
C ALA A 93 -2.91 6.71 -8.30
N ILE A 94 -2.37 5.51 -8.13
CA ILE A 94 -1.03 5.28 -7.57
C ILE A 94 0.06 5.81 -8.51
N SER A 95 -0.02 5.50 -9.81
CA SER A 95 0.92 6.02 -10.82
C SER A 95 0.92 7.54 -10.84
N HIS A 96 -0.27 8.14 -10.88
CA HIS A 96 -0.39 9.60 -10.87
C HIS A 96 0.22 10.22 -9.60
N TYR A 97 -0.03 9.61 -8.44
CA TYR A 97 0.57 10.05 -7.19
C TYR A 97 2.10 9.92 -7.23
N TYR A 98 2.62 8.76 -7.65
CA TYR A 98 4.07 8.53 -7.76
C TYR A 98 4.72 9.56 -8.69
N ASP A 99 4.11 9.84 -9.83
CA ASP A 99 4.61 10.82 -10.78
C ASP A 99 4.63 12.25 -10.22
N SER A 100 3.72 12.57 -9.31
CA SER A 100 3.65 13.88 -8.63
C SER A 100 4.73 14.08 -7.57
N LEU A 101 5.38 13.03 -7.09
CA LEU A 101 6.42 13.13 -6.07
C LEU A 101 7.69 13.76 -6.63
N THR A 102 8.24 14.74 -5.90
CA THR A 102 9.50 15.41 -6.27
C THR A 102 10.69 14.45 -6.19
N GLU A 103 10.77 13.71 -5.09
CA GLU A 103 11.76 12.64 -4.91
C GLU A 103 11.09 11.29 -5.17
N LYS A 104 11.74 10.45 -5.96
CA LYS A 104 11.22 9.13 -6.34
C LYS A 104 11.71 8.09 -5.36
N PRO A 105 10.87 7.62 -4.42
CA PRO A 105 11.25 6.54 -3.52
C PRO A 105 11.37 5.21 -4.27
N LEU A 106 12.03 4.23 -3.63
CA LEU A 106 12.00 2.85 -4.10
C LEU A 106 10.56 2.36 -4.18
N PHE A 107 10.16 1.84 -5.33
CA PHE A 107 8.81 1.32 -5.54
C PHE A 107 8.84 -0.20 -5.68
N ILE A 108 8.17 -0.89 -4.77
CA ILE A 108 8.06 -2.35 -4.75
C ILE A 108 6.60 -2.73 -4.95
N ILE A 109 6.34 -3.52 -5.98
CA ILE A 109 5.01 -4.08 -6.24
C ILE A 109 5.06 -5.58 -5.95
N ALA A 110 4.28 -6.03 -4.98
CA ALA A 110 4.01 -7.44 -4.74
C ALA A 110 2.61 -7.76 -5.28
N TYR A 111 2.53 -8.23 -6.52
CA TYR A 111 1.26 -8.63 -7.10
C TYR A 111 0.78 -9.96 -6.54
N LEU A 112 -0.30 -9.91 -5.79
CA LEU A 112 -1.25 -11.02 -5.72
C LEU A 112 -2.55 -10.49 -6.34
N CYS A 113 -2.57 -10.38 -7.68
CA CYS A 113 -3.74 -9.88 -8.37
C CYS A 113 -4.47 -11.03 -9.04
N THR A 114 -5.70 -11.23 -8.65
CA THR A 114 -6.65 -12.15 -9.31
C THR A 114 -6.97 -11.74 -10.75
N ILE A 115 -6.51 -10.58 -11.20
CA ILE A 115 -6.78 -10.04 -12.54
C ILE A 115 -5.70 -10.44 -13.55
N PHE A 116 -4.50 -10.79 -13.08
CA PHE A 116 -3.40 -11.26 -13.93
C PHE A 116 -2.79 -12.50 -13.31
N ASN A 117 -2.93 -13.61 -13.98
CA ASN A 117 -2.43 -14.93 -13.59
C ASN A 117 -0.89 -15.03 -13.64
N THR A 118 -0.18 -13.98 -13.25
CA THR A 118 1.29 -13.95 -13.30
C THR A 118 1.86 -13.20 -12.09
N PHE A 119 2.68 -13.92 -11.33
CA PHE A 119 3.59 -13.34 -10.35
C PHE A 119 4.71 -12.59 -11.07
N THR A 120 4.79 -11.28 -10.90
CA THR A 120 5.96 -10.52 -11.33
C THR A 120 6.38 -9.59 -10.20
N VAL A 121 7.53 -9.87 -9.61
CA VAL A 121 8.25 -8.92 -8.77
C VAL A 121 9.13 -8.10 -9.71
N GLN A 122 8.76 -6.87 -9.96
CA GLN A 122 9.66 -5.92 -10.66
C GLN A 122 10.22 -4.97 -9.61
N SER A 123 11.52 -5.09 -9.35
CA SER A 123 12.31 -4.03 -8.75
C SER A 123 12.86 -3.16 -9.89
N THR A 124 12.40 -1.94 -10.00
CA THR A 124 13.07 -0.94 -10.85
C THR A 124 14.18 -0.28 -10.03
N PHE A 125 15.42 -0.55 -10.41
CA PHE A 125 16.61 0.18 -9.96
C PHE A 125 16.72 1.49 -10.73
#